data_ed1e88e750c169c804e9afdc5a51f3a0
#
_entry.id   ed1e88e750c169c804e9afdc5a51f3a0
#
_cell.length_a   1.000
_cell.length_b   1.000
_cell.length_c   1.000
_cell.angle_alpha   90.00
_cell.angle_beta   90.00
_cell.angle_gamma   90.00
#
_symmetry.space_group_name_H-M   'P 1'
#
loop_
_entity.id
_entity.type
_entity.pdbx_description
1 polymer ?
#
loop_
_entity_poly.entity_id
_entity_poly.type
_entity_poly.pdbx_seq_one_letter_code
_entity_poly.pdbx_strand_id
1 'polypeptide(L)'
;MERVQWTVLSALAASIVSGCGGNGDQPEVAVFDQSSAPQKLSEWHFMFNDGKTLTLNSSLVPYDLNSALFSDYAFKLRAVYVPPGRQIAYKADGTFEFPIGSAIVKTFYYPKASGTDAAYVAVARRSQNEQGSSTDLAANVLIETRVLVLQPNGTWSGLPYVWDADQREATLKVGGKDVKLELVSTDGTSEKFSYAVPNAQACQQCHSTQTAGGAGILPIGPKARNLNKTYAYGPGSAQNQLTHWVDSQILGAFPGVAGAPVSADWRDTTQSLEARSKAYLDVNCAHCHSPRGAAFQSGLMLDFATVATVGPSPVRWGICKTPLAYGGPGAPYRYDIEPGKPEVSLLVYRLSHDMPGDAMPPISRKVNHTEGADLINAWIREIALPACG
;
A
#
# COMPACT_ATOMS: atom_id res chain seq x y z
N MET A 1 77.03 -21.34 36.48
CA MET A 1 75.88 -20.42 36.38
C MET A 1 75.72 -20.13 34.94
N GLU A 2 75.01 -20.97 34.19
CA GLU A 2 74.74 -20.82 32.79
C GLU A 2 73.27 -20.36 32.57
N ARG A 3 73.09 -19.27 31.82
CA ARG A 3 71.76 -18.78 31.46
C ARG A 3 71.39 -19.41 30.15
N VAL A 4 70.32 -20.19 30.17
CA VAL A 4 69.69 -20.71 28.96
C VAL A 4 68.75 -19.63 28.41
N GLN A 5 69.03 -19.13 27.20
CA GLN A 5 68.11 -18.26 26.43
C GLN A 5 67.16 -19.15 25.62
N TRP A 6 65.85 -18.93 25.85
CA TRP A 6 64.78 -19.52 25.01
C TRP A 6 64.42 -18.55 23.88
N THR A 7 64.70 -18.98 22.67
CA THR A 7 64.25 -18.27 21.44
C THR A 7 62.85 -18.72 21.12
N VAL A 8 61.89 -17.83 21.17
CA VAL A 8 60.52 -18.08 20.72
C VAL A 8 60.44 -17.79 19.23
N LEU A 9 60.26 -18.83 18.41
CA LEU A 9 59.92 -18.72 17.01
C LEU A 9 58.41 -18.44 16.92
N SER A 10 58.05 -17.23 16.52
CA SER A 10 56.66 -16.88 16.13
C SER A 10 56.43 -17.32 14.68
N ALA A 11 55.61 -18.36 14.51
CA ALA A 11 55.12 -18.75 13.21
C ALA A 11 53.95 -17.82 12.83
N LEU A 12 54.14 -16.97 11.82
CA LEU A 12 53.05 -16.24 11.15
C LEU A 12 52.25 -17.22 10.29
N ALA A 13 51.07 -17.58 10.73
CA ALA A 13 50.07 -18.23 9.87
C ALA A 13 49.40 -17.19 8.99
N ALA A 14 49.76 -17.12 7.75
CA ALA A 14 49.02 -16.32 6.75
C ALA A 14 47.72 -17.02 6.41
N SER A 15 46.61 -16.57 6.97
CA SER A 15 45.27 -17.01 6.56
C SER A 15 44.94 -16.40 5.20
N ILE A 16 44.96 -17.21 4.18
CA ILE A 16 44.42 -16.87 2.86
C ILE A 16 42.88 -16.84 3.03
N VAL A 17 42.28 -15.65 3.17
CA VAL A 17 40.85 -15.46 3.05
C VAL A 17 40.53 -15.49 1.56
N SER A 18 40.03 -16.62 1.08
CA SER A 18 39.38 -16.71 -0.23
C SER A 18 38.14 -15.83 -0.23
N GLY A 19 38.22 -14.66 -0.82
CA GLY A 19 37.09 -13.79 -1.05
C GLY A 19 36.12 -14.42 -2.05
N CYS A 20 35.06 -15.03 -1.57
CA CYS A 20 33.83 -15.19 -2.34
C CYS A 20 33.21 -13.79 -2.45
N GLY A 21 32.85 -13.37 -3.68
CA GLY A 21 32.25 -12.07 -3.95
C GLY A 21 31.03 -11.83 -3.09
N GLY A 22 31.20 -11.10 -2.00
CA GLY A 22 30.14 -10.64 -1.13
C GLY A 22 29.56 -9.35 -1.69
N ASN A 23 28.22 -9.25 -1.71
CA ASN A 23 27.53 -7.97 -1.70
C ASN A 23 28.18 -7.12 -0.59
N GLY A 24 28.70 -5.94 -0.95
CA GLY A 24 29.28 -5.03 0.05
C GLY A 24 28.26 -4.84 1.17
N ASP A 25 28.71 -4.92 2.43
CA ASP A 25 27.87 -4.81 3.60
C ASP A 25 27.03 -3.53 3.51
N GLN A 26 25.71 -3.71 3.24
CA GLN A 26 24.78 -2.59 3.29
C GLN A 26 24.64 -2.16 4.75
N PRO A 27 24.58 -0.84 5.04
CA PRO A 27 24.35 -0.38 6.39
C PRO A 27 23.04 -0.96 6.95
N GLU A 28 23.05 -1.29 8.24
CA GLU A 28 21.87 -1.78 8.93
C GLU A 28 20.74 -0.75 8.89
N VAL A 29 19.51 -1.26 8.87
CA VAL A 29 18.32 -0.41 8.97
C VAL A 29 18.32 0.30 10.32
N ALA A 30 18.22 1.62 10.30
CA ALA A 30 18.05 2.44 11.48
C ALA A 30 16.55 2.71 11.71
N VAL A 31 16.03 2.39 12.91
CA VAL A 31 14.64 2.66 13.27
C VAL A 31 14.59 3.81 14.27
N PHE A 32 13.79 4.82 13.96
CA PHE A 32 13.65 6.03 14.77
C PHE A 32 12.25 6.16 15.34
N ASP A 33 12.16 6.77 16.52
CA ASP A 33 10.90 7.22 17.09
C ASP A 33 10.35 8.41 16.28
N GLN A 34 9.05 8.61 16.34
CA GLN A 34 8.41 9.71 15.62
C GLN A 34 9.00 11.08 15.95
N SER A 35 9.36 11.31 17.22
CA SER A 35 9.94 12.57 17.70
C SER A 35 11.38 12.81 17.23
N SER A 36 12.10 11.75 16.88
CA SER A 36 13.48 11.77 16.39
C SER A 36 13.59 11.38 14.91
N ALA A 37 12.46 11.33 14.20
CA ALA A 37 12.44 10.96 12.79
C ALA A 37 13.38 11.86 11.97
N PRO A 38 14.29 11.28 11.18
CA PRO A 38 15.29 12.04 10.45
C PRO A 38 14.65 12.90 9.36
N GLN A 39 15.32 13.99 8.99
CA GLN A 39 14.86 14.87 7.93
C GLN A 39 15.06 14.23 6.55
N LYS A 40 16.00 13.34 6.38
CA LYS A 40 16.33 12.66 5.14
C LYS A 40 15.90 11.21 5.18
N LEU A 41 15.29 10.72 4.10
CA LEU A 41 14.89 9.31 3.98
C LEU A 41 16.09 8.37 4.00
N SER A 42 17.22 8.79 3.43
CA SER A 42 18.45 7.99 3.39
C SER A 42 18.97 7.57 4.77
N GLU A 43 18.68 8.35 5.82
CA GLU A 43 19.14 8.07 7.18
C GLU A 43 18.48 6.83 7.83
N TRP A 44 17.32 6.38 7.30
CA TRP A 44 16.68 5.13 7.70
C TRP A 44 17.38 3.88 7.17
N HIS A 45 18.20 4.03 6.13
CA HIS A 45 18.80 2.93 5.36
C HIS A 45 17.79 1.90 4.82
N PHE A 46 16.52 2.29 4.61
CA PHE A 46 15.52 1.41 4.00
C PHE A 46 15.79 1.16 2.52
N MET A 47 16.46 2.10 1.86
CA MET A 47 16.76 2.03 0.44
C MET A 47 17.99 2.86 0.09
N PHE A 48 18.58 2.53 -1.05
CA PHE A 48 19.78 3.17 -1.58
C PHE A 48 19.50 3.73 -2.97
N ASN A 49 19.92 4.94 -3.21
CA ASN A 49 19.78 5.65 -4.47
C ASN A 49 21.16 5.95 -5.05
N ASP A 50 21.53 5.27 -6.12
CA ASP A 50 22.81 5.50 -6.83
C ASP A 50 22.69 6.54 -7.96
N GLY A 51 21.51 7.15 -8.12
CA GLY A 51 21.17 8.10 -9.16
C GLY A 51 20.72 7.48 -10.48
N LYS A 52 20.73 6.16 -10.58
CA LYS A 52 20.19 5.38 -11.71
C LYS A 52 19.05 4.46 -11.25
N THR A 53 19.21 3.92 -10.07
CA THR A 53 18.28 2.93 -9.50
C THR A 53 18.03 3.28 -8.04
N LEU A 54 16.77 3.19 -7.62
CA LEU A 54 16.39 3.13 -6.23
C LEU A 54 16.23 1.65 -5.85
N THR A 55 17.05 1.15 -4.93
CA THR A 55 17.07 -0.26 -4.52
C THR A 55 16.78 -0.39 -3.03
N LEU A 56 15.90 -1.31 -2.65
CA LEU A 56 15.61 -1.61 -1.25
C LEU A 56 16.84 -2.21 -0.55
N ASN A 57 17.00 -1.91 0.74
CA ASN A 57 17.94 -2.63 1.59
C ASN A 57 17.55 -4.13 1.65
N SER A 58 18.53 -5.01 1.65
CA SER A 58 18.32 -6.47 1.67
C SER A 58 17.58 -6.99 2.92
N SER A 59 17.52 -6.19 3.98
CA SER A 59 16.73 -6.47 5.20
C SER A 59 15.23 -6.19 5.02
N LEU A 60 14.81 -5.59 3.91
CA LEU A 60 13.41 -5.35 3.59
C LEU A 60 12.89 -6.40 2.61
N VAL A 61 11.70 -6.89 2.88
CA VAL A 61 11.02 -7.83 1.97
C VAL A 61 9.99 -7.07 1.14
N PRO A 62 10.18 -6.99 -0.19
CA PRO A 62 9.20 -6.36 -1.07
C PRO A 62 7.92 -7.18 -1.16
N TYR A 63 6.79 -6.50 -1.38
CA TYR A 63 5.49 -7.15 -1.56
C TYR A 63 4.55 -6.31 -2.43
N ASP A 64 3.52 -6.98 -2.95
CA ASP A 64 2.41 -6.31 -3.63
C ASP A 64 1.07 -6.92 -3.21
N LEU A 65 -0.02 -6.23 -3.50
CA LEU A 65 -1.37 -6.66 -3.15
C LEU A 65 -2.07 -7.31 -4.35
N ASN A 66 -2.96 -8.27 -4.10
CA ASN A 66 -3.83 -8.82 -5.16
C ASN A 66 -4.59 -7.71 -5.86
N SER A 67 -5.31 -6.90 -5.10
CA SER A 67 -5.92 -5.67 -5.57
C SER A 67 -5.20 -4.49 -4.92
N ALA A 68 -4.62 -3.61 -5.73
CA ALA A 68 -3.90 -2.44 -5.21
C ALA A 68 -4.87 -1.30 -4.88
N LEU A 69 -4.62 -0.61 -3.76
CA LEU A 69 -5.30 0.64 -3.45
C LEU A 69 -4.94 1.70 -4.50
N PHE A 70 -5.96 2.33 -5.07
CA PHE A 70 -5.81 3.40 -6.05
C PHE A 70 -5.19 4.67 -5.42
N SER A 71 -4.31 5.32 -6.13
CA SER A 71 -3.68 6.59 -5.74
C SER A 71 -3.26 7.33 -7.01
N ASP A 72 -4.22 7.91 -7.72
CA ASP A 72 -4.00 8.75 -8.91
C ASP A 72 -3.07 8.10 -9.97
N TYR A 73 -3.18 6.78 -10.17
CA TYR A 73 -2.33 5.95 -11.06
C TYR A 73 -0.85 5.83 -10.65
N ALA A 74 -0.44 6.32 -9.49
CA ALA A 74 0.92 6.11 -9.01
C ALA A 74 1.23 4.62 -8.84
N PHE A 75 2.40 4.19 -9.30
CA PHE A 75 2.99 2.90 -8.96
C PHE A 75 3.50 2.90 -7.53
N LYS A 76 3.70 1.74 -6.93
CA LYS A 76 4.14 1.63 -5.55
C LYS A 76 5.18 0.53 -5.39
N LEU A 77 6.40 0.92 -5.02
CA LEU A 77 7.37 -0.01 -4.46
C LEU A 77 7.06 -0.14 -2.96
N ARG A 78 6.63 -1.33 -2.53
CA ARG A 78 6.24 -1.63 -1.15
C ARG A 78 7.21 -2.60 -0.55
N ALA A 79 7.59 -2.36 0.70
CA ALA A 79 8.41 -3.29 1.44
C ALA A 79 8.05 -3.29 2.92
N VAL A 80 8.34 -4.40 3.58
CA VAL A 80 8.24 -4.55 5.02
C VAL A 80 9.63 -4.80 5.61
N TYR A 81 9.90 -4.13 6.72
CA TYR A 81 11.03 -4.41 7.60
C TYR A 81 10.51 -5.00 8.90
N VAL A 82 11.13 -6.08 9.33
CA VAL A 82 10.90 -6.70 10.63
C VAL A 82 12.24 -6.79 11.35
N PRO A 83 12.34 -6.33 12.60
CA PRO A 83 13.60 -6.40 13.35
C PRO A 83 14.16 -7.82 13.41
N PRO A 84 15.48 -8.01 13.31
CA PRO A 84 16.12 -9.32 13.36
C PRO A 84 15.66 -10.17 14.54
N GLY A 85 15.38 -11.45 14.29
CA GLY A 85 14.92 -12.40 15.32
C GLY A 85 13.48 -12.21 15.78
N ARG A 86 12.72 -11.30 15.17
CA ARG A 86 11.28 -11.09 15.43
C ARG A 86 10.45 -11.59 14.26
N GLN A 87 9.19 -11.91 14.55
CA GLN A 87 8.25 -12.37 13.53
C GLN A 87 6.90 -11.65 13.66
N ILE A 88 6.27 -11.44 12.53
CA ILE A 88 4.87 -11.02 12.41
C ILE A 88 4.00 -12.21 12.80
N ALA A 89 3.01 -11.99 13.67
CA ALA A 89 2.01 -13.03 13.95
C ALA A 89 0.94 -13.03 12.84
N TYR A 90 0.77 -14.21 12.22
CA TYR A 90 -0.21 -14.43 11.18
C TYR A 90 -1.64 -14.26 11.72
N LYS A 91 -2.50 -13.64 10.91
CA LYS A 91 -3.95 -13.60 11.10
C LYS A 91 -4.64 -13.92 9.77
N ALA A 92 -5.62 -14.80 9.81
CA ALA A 92 -6.42 -15.11 8.62
C ALA A 92 -7.25 -13.90 8.19
N ASP A 93 -7.82 -13.19 9.16
CA ASP A 93 -8.64 -12.01 8.94
C ASP A 93 -8.02 -10.77 9.60
N GLY A 94 -8.19 -9.63 8.92
CA GLY A 94 -7.66 -8.36 9.39
C GLY A 94 -6.17 -8.17 9.15
N THR A 95 -5.62 -7.18 9.83
CA THR A 95 -4.19 -6.82 9.75
C THR A 95 -3.35 -7.76 10.61
N PHE A 96 -2.21 -8.18 10.12
CA PHE A 96 -1.23 -8.94 10.89
C PHE A 96 -0.76 -8.19 12.15
N GLU A 97 -0.28 -8.92 13.14
CA GLU A 97 0.36 -8.33 14.32
C GLU A 97 1.86 -8.22 14.10
N PHE A 98 2.33 -7.00 14.01
CA PHE A 98 3.73 -6.69 13.79
C PHE A 98 4.47 -6.54 15.11
N PRO A 99 5.74 -6.98 15.22
CA PRO A 99 6.57 -6.68 16.38
C PRO A 99 6.98 -5.20 16.41
N ILE A 100 7.22 -4.66 17.61
CA ILE A 100 7.74 -3.29 17.81
C ILE A 100 9.02 -3.09 17.00
N GLY A 101 9.16 -1.93 16.37
CA GLY A 101 10.26 -1.59 15.46
C GLY A 101 10.04 -2.03 14.02
N SER A 102 8.95 -2.73 13.69
CA SER A 102 8.61 -3.01 12.30
C SER A 102 8.30 -1.73 11.54
N ALA A 103 8.66 -1.71 10.25
CA ALA A 103 8.31 -0.62 9.36
C ALA A 103 7.66 -1.13 8.07
N ILE A 104 6.72 -0.35 7.54
CA ILE A 104 6.16 -0.52 6.22
C ILE A 104 6.54 0.69 5.39
N VAL A 105 7.27 0.44 4.32
CA VAL A 105 7.79 1.49 3.43
C VAL A 105 7.07 1.40 2.11
N LYS A 106 6.58 2.54 1.61
CA LYS A 106 5.84 2.61 0.36
C LYS A 106 6.25 3.84 -0.43
N THR A 107 7.02 3.62 -1.50
CA THR A 107 7.42 4.67 -2.44
C THR A 107 6.41 4.75 -3.58
N PHE A 108 5.88 5.95 -3.82
CA PHE A 108 4.99 6.27 -4.92
C PHE A 108 5.80 6.88 -6.05
N TYR A 109 5.61 6.35 -7.25
CA TYR A 109 6.34 6.78 -8.42
C TYR A 109 5.50 6.60 -9.69
N TYR A 110 5.92 7.19 -10.77
CA TYR A 110 5.28 7.07 -12.07
C TYR A 110 6.31 6.81 -13.16
N PRO A 111 5.96 6.05 -14.22
CA PRO A 111 6.73 6.08 -15.45
C PRO A 111 6.73 7.50 -16.02
N LYS A 112 7.88 7.94 -16.54
CA LYS A 112 8.04 9.24 -17.18
C LYS A 112 7.25 9.32 -18.49
N ALA A 113 6.78 10.51 -18.82
CA ALA A 113 6.15 10.81 -20.10
C ALA A 113 6.69 12.14 -20.67
N SER A 114 6.39 12.42 -21.95
CA SER A 114 6.60 13.73 -22.54
C SER A 114 5.37 14.59 -22.26
N GLY A 115 5.56 15.69 -21.56
CA GLY A 115 4.50 16.64 -21.23
C GLY A 115 4.44 17.83 -22.17
N THR A 116 3.38 18.61 -22.01
CA THR A 116 3.11 19.82 -22.79
C THR A 116 3.42 21.10 -22.01
N ASP A 117 3.64 21.01 -20.69
CA ASP A 117 3.78 22.15 -19.81
C ASP A 117 4.92 21.94 -18.81
N ALA A 118 5.99 22.74 -18.91
CA ALA A 118 7.17 22.66 -18.07
C ALA A 118 6.89 23.00 -16.57
N ALA A 119 5.73 23.55 -16.22
CA ALA A 119 5.31 23.78 -14.85
C ALA A 119 4.80 22.52 -14.14
N TYR A 120 4.65 21.42 -14.87
CA TYR A 120 4.15 20.13 -14.39
C TYR A 120 5.18 19.03 -14.67
N VAL A 121 5.26 18.06 -13.78
CA VAL A 121 6.02 16.82 -14.02
C VAL A 121 5.15 15.89 -14.87
N ALA A 122 5.57 15.62 -16.09
CA ALA A 122 4.83 14.74 -17.00
C ALA A 122 5.05 13.26 -16.62
N VAL A 123 3.95 12.54 -16.42
CA VAL A 123 3.92 11.14 -15.97
C VAL A 123 2.96 10.33 -16.82
N ALA A 124 3.28 9.05 -17.08
CA ALA A 124 2.43 8.20 -17.88
C ALA A 124 1.34 7.54 -17.04
N ARG A 125 0.10 7.55 -17.56
CA ARG A 125 -1.01 6.76 -17.04
C ARG A 125 -0.80 5.29 -17.38
N ARG A 126 -0.63 4.45 -16.35
CA ARG A 126 -0.50 2.99 -16.46
C ARG A 126 -1.28 2.34 -15.32
N SER A 127 -1.81 1.15 -15.57
CA SER A 127 -2.63 0.42 -14.60
C SER A 127 -1.89 -0.71 -13.88
N GLN A 128 -0.73 -1.11 -14.39
CA GLN A 128 0.06 -2.21 -13.81
C GLN A 128 1.29 -1.68 -13.09
N ASN A 129 1.46 -2.13 -11.84
CA ASN A 129 2.64 -1.86 -11.03
C ASN A 129 3.80 -2.77 -11.42
N GLU A 130 5.02 -2.28 -11.32
CA GLU A 130 6.23 -3.08 -11.45
C GLU A 130 6.43 -3.94 -10.18
N GLN A 131 7.11 -5.08 -10.33
CA GLN A 131 7.50 -5.95 -9.23
C GLN A 131 9.02 -5.96 -9.07
N GLY A 132 9.49 -6.33 -7.89
CA GLY A 132 10.91 -6.40 -7.59
C GLY A 132 11.29 -5.57 -6.38
N SER A 133 12.60 -5.50 -6.11
CA SER A 133 13.20 -4.77 -4.98
C SER A 133 13.81 -3.42 -5.39
N SER A 134 13.61 -2.99 -6.64
CA SER A 134 14.19 -1.75 -7.16
C SER A 134 13.29 -1.10 -8.21
N THR A 135 13.58 0.17 -8.52
CA THR A 135 12.99 0.87 -9.67
C THR A 135 14.04 1.68 -10.42
N ASP A 136 13.95 1.67 -11.75
CA ASP A 136 14.83 2.41 -12.65
C ASP A 136 14.44 3.90 -12.68
N LEU A 137 15.37 4.78 -12.32
CA LEU A 137 15.18 6.23 -12.31
C LEU A 137 15.32 6.89 -13.69
N ALA A 138 15.85 6.15 -14.68
CA ALA A 138 15.82 6.64 -16.06
C ALA A 138 14.41 6.59 -16.63
N ALA A 139 13.65 5.53 -16.31
CA ALA A 139 12.29 5.30 -16.77
C ALA A 139 11.22 5.92 -15.86
N ASN A 140 11.51 6.12 -14.58
CA ASN A 140 10.53 6.51 -13.57
C ASN A 140 10.88 7.82 -12.86
N VAL A 141 9.88 8.48 -12.29
CA VAL A 141 10.00 9.64 -11.41
C VAL A 141 9.36 9.33 -10.05
N LEU A 142 10.15 9.54 -8.98
CA LEU A 142 9.71 9.34 -7.60
C LEU A 142 8.95 10.58 -7.12
N ILE A 143 7.85 10.37 -6.41
CA ILE A 143 7.04 11.47 -5.87
C ILE A 143 7.20 11.55 -4.35
N GLU A 144 6.87 10.46 -3.64
CA GLU A 144 6.93 10.39 -2.19
C GLU A 144 7.29 8.99 -1.70
N THR A 145 7.83 8.91 -0.50
CA THR A 145 7.92 7.65 0.25
C THR A 145 7.24 7.82 1.59
N ARG A 146 6.26 6.98 1.88
CA ARG A 146 5.60 6.93 3.21
C ARG A 146 6.22 5.83 4.04
N VAL A 147 6.61 6.16 5.25
CA VAL A 147 7.10 5.24 6.25
C VAL A 147 6.05 5.12 7.36
N LEU A 148 5.52 3.91 7.56
CA LEU A 148 4.78 3.57 8.77
C LEU A 148 5.73 2.79 9.67
N VAL A 149 5.95 3.23 10.91
CA VAL A 149 6.80 2.56 11.87
C VAL A 149 6.04 2.28 13.17
N LEU A 150 6.16 1.05 13.68
CA LEU A 150 5.55 0.64 14.94
C LEU A 150 6.46 1.05 16.10
N GLN A 151 5.98 2.03 16.86
CA GLN A 151 6.70 2.67 17.95
C GLN A 151 6.81 1.77 19.20
N PRO A 152 7.76 2.05 20.14
CA PRO A 152 7.90 1.31 21.39
C PRO A 152 6.63 1.28 22.26
N ASN A 153 5.78 2.28 22.16
CA ASN A 153 4.49 2.36 22.86
C ASN A 153 3.37 1.51 22.20
N GLY A 154 3.68 0.75 21.14
CA GLY A 154 2.72 -0.08 20.41
C GLY A 154 1.82 0.68 19.44
N THR A 155 2.08 1.95 19.16
CA THR A 155 1.32 2.73 18.16
C THR A 155 2.10 2.88 16.85
N TRP A 156 1.38 2.96 15.72
CA TRP A 156 2.00 3.24 14.43
C TRP A 156 2.11 4.75 14.21
N SER A 157 3.24 5.17 13.66
CA SER A 157 3.46 6.55 13.22
C SER A 157 3.62 6.60 11.71
N GLY A 158 3.00 7.58 11.05
CA GLY A 158 3.09 7.79 9.61
C GLY A 158 3.94 9.01 9.28
N LEU A 159 4.96 8.83 8.44
CA LEU A 159 5.95 9.84 8.08
C LEU A 159 6.03 9.97 6.55
N PRO A 160 5.60 11.10 5.97
CA PRO A 160 5.70 11.36 4.54
C PRO A 160 7.04 12.03 4.18
N TYR A 161 7.78 11.43 3.27
CA TYR A 161 9.00 11.97 2.67
C TYR A 161 8.72 12.32 1.21
N VAL A 162 9.10 13.51 0.77
CA VAL A 162 8.90 13.98 -0.61
C VAL A 162 10.24 14.03 -1.32
N TRP A 163 10.32 13.37 -2.48
CA TRP A 163 11.50 13.36 -3.32
C TRP A 163 11.77 14.74 -3.91
N ASP A 164 13.05 15.10 -3.97
CA ASP A 164 13.51 16.32 -4.62
C ASP A 164 13.43 16.21 -6.15
N ALA A 165 13.59 17.34 -6.84
CA ALA A 165 13.54 17.39 -8.30
C ALA A 165 14.69 16.61 -8.94
N ASP A 166 15.84 16.54 -8.26
CA ASP A 166 17.03 15.82 -8.73
C ASP A 166 16.93 14.32 -8.52
N GLN A 167 15.86 13.86 -7.88
CA GLN A 167 15.60 12.44 -7.57
C GLN A 167 16.73 11.78 -6.77
N ARG A 168 17.41 12.55 -5.90
CA ARG A 168 18.56 12.09 -5.11
C ARG A 168 18.21 11.77 -3.68
N GLU A 169 17.33 12.57 -3.08
CA GLU A 169 16.95 12.46 -1.68
C GLU A 169 15.47 12.76 -1.51
N ALA A 170 14.88 12.21 -0.46
CA ALA A 170 13.55 12.58 -0.02
C ALA A 170 13.58 13.21 1.37
N THR A 171 12.87 14.32 1.53
CA THR A 171 12.83 15.09 2.76
C THR A 171 11.50 14.93 3.47
N LEU A 172 11.52 14.79 4.80
CA LEU A 172 10.33 14.72 5.64
C LEU A 172 9.46 15.98 5.48
N LYS A 173 8.18 15.77 5.17
CA LYS A 173 7.17 16.84 5.00
C LYS A 173 5.95 16.57 5.89
N VAL A 174 6.09 16.79 7.17
CA VAL A 174 5.01 16.58 8.15
C VAL A 174 3.72 17.32 7.78
N GLY A 175 3.83 18.51 7.18
CA GLY A 175 2.71 19.30 6.67
C GLY A 175 2.14 18.84 5.32
N GLY A 176 2.75 17.81 4.70
CA GLY A 176 2.41 17.40 3.34
C GLY A 176 3.00 18.33 2.27
N LYS A 177 2.71 18.04 1.01
CA LYS A 177 3.13 18.86 -0.14
C LYS A 177 2.27 18.55 -1.35
N ASP A 178 1.97 19.57 -2.12
CA ASP A 178 1.37 19.42 -3.45
C ASP A 178 2.47 19.32 -4.52
N VAL A 179 2.31 18.33 -5.42
CA VAL A 179 3.19 18.11 -6.58
C VAL A 179 2.35 18.23 -7.85
N LYS A 180 2.69 19.18 -8.73
CA LYS A 180 1.97 19.38 -9.98
C LYS A 180 2.34 18.30 -11.00
N LEU A 181 1.38 17.49 -11.40
CA LEU A 181 1.56 16.41 -12.35
C LEU A 181 0.69 16.61 -13.60
N GLU A 182 1.24 16.23 -14.76
CA GLU A 182 0.53 16.06 -16.01
C GLU A 182 0.47 14.57 -16.33
N LEU A 183 -0.69 13.94 -16.16
CA LEU A 183 -0.93 12.53 -16.39
C LEU A 183 -1.24 12.30 -17.86
N VAL A 184 -0.35 11.66 -18.59
CA VAL A 184 -0.44 11.42 -20.01
C VAL A 184 -0.93 9.99 -20.29
N SER A 185 -2.06 9.87 -20.96
CA SER A 185 -2.65 8.61 -21.39
C SER A 185 -1.98 8.06 -22.66
N THR A 186 -2.22 6.79 -22.98
CA THR A 186 -1.65 6.14 -24.15
C THR A 186 -2.18 6.67 -25.49
N ASP A 187 -3.36 7.28 -25.50
CA ASP A 187 -3.95 7.96 -26.65
C ASP A 187 -3.46 9.40 -26.86
N GLY A 188 -2.54 9.86 -26.02
CA GLY A 188 -1.97 11.21 -26.04
C GLY A 188 -2.79 12.26 -25.31
N THR A 189 -3.96 11.94 -24.78
CA THR A 189 -4.70 12.85 -23.90
C THR A 189 -3.96 13.05 -22.59
N SER A 190 -4.08 14.24 -21.99
CA SER A 190 -3.46 14.50 -20.69
C SER A 190 -4.39 15.23 -19.74
N GLU A 191 -4.20 14.99 -18.44
CA GLU A 191 -4.92 15.60 -17.34
C GLU A 191 -3.93 16.22 -16.37
N LYS A 192 -4.09 17.51 -16.06
CA LYS A 192 -3.27 18.25 -15.11
C LYS A 192 -3.94 18.27 -13.74
N PHE A 193 -3.20 17.87 -12.72
CA PHE A 193 -3.70 17.86 -11.35
C PHE A 193 -2.59 18.16 -10.34
N SER A 194 -3.01 18.45 -9.11
CA SER A 194 -2.10 18.62 -7.98
C SER A 194 -2.13 17.35 -7.12
N TYR A 195 -1.12 16.50 -7.26
CA TYR A 195 -0.96 15.32 -6.42
C TYR A 195 -0.72 15.74 -4.97
N ALA A 196 -1.59 15.34 -4.07
CA ALA A 196 -1.52 15.72 -2.67
C ALA A 196 -0.73 14.67 -1.87
N VAL A 197 0.53 14.95 -1.54
CA VAL A 197 1.25 14.20 -0.50
C VAL A 197 0.57 14.51 0.82
N PRO A 198 -0.01 13.52 1.52
CA PRO A 198 -0.76 13.77 2.74
C PRO A 198 0.14 14.28 3.85
N ASN A 199 -0.39 15.15 4.69
CA ASN A 199 0.27 15.50 5.95
C ASN A 199 0.19 14.32 6.95
N ALA A 200 0.98 14.35 8.00
CA ALA A 200 1.01 13.28 9.01
C ALA A 200 -0.37 13.04 9.67
N GLN A 201 -1.20 14.08 9.78
CA GLN A 201 -2.55 14.01 10.35
C GLN A 201 -3.54 13.35 9.38
N ALA A 202 -3.37 13.54 8.06
CA ALA A 202 -4.19 12.90 7.04
C ALA A 202 -3.96 11.37 6.98
N CYS A 203 -2.81 10.87 7.45
CA CYS A 203 -2.59 9.43 7.60
C CYS A 203 -3.64 8.80 8.53
N GLN A 204 -4.02 9.49 9.59
CA GLN A 204 -5.03 9.02 10.54
C GLN A 204 -6.41 8.87 9.90
N GLN A 205 -6.78 9.71 8.94
CA GLN A 205 -8.11 9.66 8.32
C GLN A 205 -8.36 8.34 7.57
N CYS A 206 -7.33 7.78 6.93
CA CYS A 206 -7.44 6.49 6.24
C CYS A 206 -7.04 5.30 7.13
N HIS A 207 -6.03 5.48 7.99
CA HIS A 207 -5.42 4.41 8.76
C HIS A 207 -6.02 4.26 10.17
N SER A 208 -6.88 5.20 10.61
CA SER A 208 -7.46 5.11 11.96
C SER A 208 -8.42 3.94 12.09
N THR A 209 -8.33 3.28 13.22
CA THR A 209 -9.23 2.22 13.66
C THR A 209 -9.48 2.37 15.14
N GLN A 210 -10.68 1.98 15.58
CA GLN A 210 -10.96 1.88 17.01
C GLN A 210 -10.32 0.61 17.55
N THR A 211 -9.43 0.78 18.51
CA THR A 211 -8.78 -0.31 19.26
C THR A 211 -9.24 -0.28 20.72
N ALA A 212 -8.91 -1.32 21.49
CA ALA A 212 -9.19 -1.33 22.93
C ALA A 212 -8.48 -0.19 23.70
N GLY A 213 -7.40 0.36 23.14
CA GLY A 213 -6.64 1.51 23.68
C GLY A 213 -7.08 2.88 23.14
N GLY A 214 -8.15 2.95 22.35
CA GLY A 214 -8.62 4.18 21.67
C GLY A 214 -8.35 4.18 20.16
N ALA A 215 -8.44 5.35 19.53
CA ALA A 215 -8.13 5.48 18.11
C ALA A 215 -6.63 5.31 17.85
N GLY A 216 -6.28 4.44 16.92
CA GLY A 216 -4.90 4.17 16.52
C GLY A 216 -4.76 4.05 15.01
N ILE A 217 -3.53 4.09 14.51
CA ILE A 217 -3.20 3.84 13.11
C ILE A 217 -2.92 2.35 12.92
N LEU A 218 -3.44 1.74 11.83
CA LEU A 218 -3.08 0.39 11.40
C LEU A 218 -2.67 0.37 9.93
N PRO A 219 -1.75 -0.53 9.54
CA PRO A 219 -1.49 -0.81 8.14
C PRO A 219 -2.73 -1.33 7.42
N ILE A 220 -3.03 -0.80 6.23
CA ILE A 220 -4.20 -1.20 5.44
C ILE A 220 -3.90 -2.44 4.58
N GLY A 221 -2.72 -2.46 3.94
CA GLY A 221 -2.39 -3.40 2.86
C GLY A 221 -2.06 -4.83 3.29
N PRO A 222 -1.11 -5.04 4.23
CA PRO A 222 -0.58 -6.37 4.53
C PRO A 222 -1.56 -7.20 5.37
N LYS A 223 -2.45 -7.89 4.65
CA LYS A 223 -3.42 -8.87 5.17
C LYS A 223 -3.21 -10.18 4.42
N ALA A 224 -3.50 -11.33 5.04
CA ALA A 224 -3.32 -12.64 4.42
C ALA A 224 -3.95 -12.70 3.02
N ARG A 225 -5.22 -12.30 2.88
CA ARG A 225 -5.95 -12.32 1.62
C ARG A 225 -5.34 -11.47 0.50
N ASN A 226 -4.66 -10.38 0.86
CA ASN A 226 -4.05 -9.46 -0.11
C ASN A 226 -2.66 -9.92 -0.55
N LEU A 227 -1.97 -10.69 0.30
CA LEU A 227 -0.61 -11.18 0.07
C LEU A 227 -0.57 -12.61 -0.47
N ASN A 228 -1.68 -13.34 -0.45
CA ASN A 228 -1.75 -14.70 -0.98
C ASN A 228 -1.76 -14.67 -2.51
N LYS A 229 -0.60 -14.34 -3.09
CA LYS A 229 -0.31 -14.31 -4.53
C LYS A 229 1.17 -14.57 -4.78
N THR A 230 1.50 -14.95 -6.00
CA THR A 230 2.87 -15.03 -6.48
C THR A 230 3.45 -13.64 -6.71
N TYR A 231 4.71 -13.45 -6.33
CA TYR A 231 5.48 -12.23 -6.56
C TYR A 231 6.87 -12.58 -7.10
N ALA A 232 7.39 -11.78 -8.04
CA ALA A 232 8.71 -11.96 -8.61
C ALA A 232 9.75 -11.21 -7.75
N TYR A 233 10.51 -11.95 -6.95
CA TYR A 233 11.57 -11.41 -6.09
C TYR A 233 12.87 -11.14 -6.84
N GLY A 234 12.99 -11.67 -8.05
CA GLY A 234 14.12 -11.54 -8.96
C GLY A 234 13.96 -12.48 -10.15
N PRO A 235 14.90 -12.48 -11.11
CA PRO A 235 14.86 -13.38 -12.25
C PRO A 235 14.80 -14.85 -11.79
N GLY A 236 13.76 -15.57 -12.18
CA GLY A 236 13.56 -16.98 -11.83
C GLY A 236 13.16 -17.28 -10.38
N SER A 237 12.93 -16.26 -9.54
CA SER A 237 12.56 -16.42 -8.12
C SER A 237 11.17 -15.95 -7.81
N ALA A 238 10.17 -16.38 -8.60
CA ALA A 238 8.77 -16.13 -8.31
C ALA A 238 8.25 -17.10 -7.24
N GLN A 239 7.63 -16.59 -6.17
CA GLN A 239 7.13 -17.37 -5.05
C GLN A 239 5.85 -16.75 -4.48
N ASN A 240 5.00 -17.57 -3.83
CA ASN A 240 3.89 -17.03 -3.04
C ASN A 240 4.43 -16.16 -1.90
N GLN A 241 3.90 -14.95 -1.74
CA GLN A 241 4.44 -13.97 -0.80
C GLN A 241 4.38 -14.44 0.66
N LEU A 242 3.30 -15.11 1.07
CA LEU A 242 3.20 -15.62 2.44
C LEU A 242 4.23 -16.72 2.71
N THR A 243 4.48 -17.60 1.75
CA THR A 243 5.55 -18.60 1.82
C THR A 243 6.92 -17.92 1.88
N HIS A 244 7.16 -16.94 1.03
CA HIS A 244 8.41 -16.17 1.04
C HIS A 244 8.66 -15.46 2.38
N TRP A 245 7.61 -14.92 3.01
CA TRP A 245 7.73 -14.27 4.32
C TRP A 245 8.06 -15.28 5.44
N VAL A 246 7.56 -16.52 5.33
CA VAL A 246 7.96 -17.62 6.25
C VAL A 246 9.42 -18.02 6.02
N ASP A 247 9.82 -18.23 4.76
CA ASP A 247 11.19 -18.62 4.41
C ASP A 247 12.22 -17.54 4.79
N SER A 248 11.81 -16.26 4.69
CA SER A 248 12.57 -15.10 5.17
C SER A 248 12.51 -14.92 6.70
N GLN A 249 11.88 -15.82 7.42
CA GLN A 249 11.76 -15.83 8.88
C GLN A 249 11.05 -14.60 9.49
N ILE A 250 10.27 -13.86 8.69
CA ILE A 250 9.53 -12.68 9.15
C ILE A 250 8.06 -12.95 9.47
N LEU A 251 7.49 -14.10 9.07
CA LEU A 251 6.11 -14.49 9.36
C LEU A 251 6.06 -15.80 10.13
N GLY A 252 5.40 -15.81 11.29
CA GLY A 252 5.19 -16.99 12.13
C GLY A 252 3.77 -17.54 12.04
N ALA A 253 3.58 -18.76 12.51
CA ALA A 253 2.27 -19.44 12.67
C ALA A 253 1.41 -19.49 11.39
N PHE A 254 2.02 -19.57 10.22
CA PHE A 254 1.33 -19.61 8.93
C PHE A 254 0.76 -21.03 8.66
N PRO A 255 -0.55 -21.18 8.36
CA PRO A 255 -1.20 -22.50 8.16
C PRO A 255 -0.92 -23.11 6.78
N GLY A 256 -0.12 -22.47 5.94
CA GLY A 256 0.10 -22.82 4.54
C GLY A 256 -0.82 -22.07 3.58
N VAL A 257 -0.42 -22.00 2.31
CA VAL A 257 -1.11 -21.23 1.25
C VAL A 257 -2.57 -21.66 1.07
N ALA A 258 -2.82 -22.98 1.10
CA ALA A 258 -4.17 -23.54 0.91
C ALA A 258 -5.14 -23.17 2.05
N GLY A 259 -4.63 -22.93 3.26
CA GLY A 259 -5.43 -22.54 4.43
C GLY A 259 -5.58 -21.01 4.59
N ALA A 260 -4.88 -20.22 3.75
CA ALA A 260 -4.93 -18.78 3.81
C ALA A 260 -6.00 -18.20 2.87
N PRO A 261 -6.78 -17.19 3.30
CA PRO A 261 -7.73 -16.54 2.42
C PRO A 261 -7.02 -15.82 1.27
N VAL A 262 -7.73 -15.67 0.14
CA VAL A 262 -7.25 -14.96 -1.05
C VAL A 262 -8.31 -13.96 -1.51
N SER A 263 -7.88 -12.74 -1.84
CA SER A 263 -8.70 -11.75 -2.55
C SER A 263 -8.52 -11.87 -4.06
N ALA A 264 -9.55 -11.55 -4.82
CA ALA A 264 -9.44 -11.43 -6.26
C ALA A 264 -8.45 -10.32 -6.66
N ASP A 265 -7.79 -10.45 -7.81
CA ASP A 265 -7.26 -9.30 -8.53
C ASP A 265 -8.43 -8.65 -9.28
N TRP A 266 -8.75 -7.41 -8.99
CA TRP A 266 -9.87 -6.71 -9.61
C TRP A 266 -9.76 -6.64 -11.16
N ARG A 267 -8.56 -6.81 -11.70
CA ARG A 267 -8.26 -6.80 -13.14
C ARG A 267 -8.38 -8.17 -13.81
N ASP A 268 -8.34 -9.24 -13.03
CA ASP A 268 -8.39 -10.62 -13.56
C ASP A 268 -9.79 -10.98 -14.04
N THR A 269 -10.02 -10.84 -15.34
CA THR A 269 -11.32 -11.12 -15.98
C THR A 269 -11.74 -12.59 -15.95
N THR A 270 -10.89 -13.51 -15.52
CA THR A 270 -11.26 -14.92 -15.31
C THR A 270 -12.08 -15.12 -14.03
N GLN A 271 -12.07 -14.13 -13.13
CA GLN A 271 -12.83 -14.13 -11.90
C GLN A 271 -14.17 -13.39 -12.06
N SER A 272 -15.17 -13.76 -11.26
CA SER A 272 -16.50 -13.14 -11.36
C SER A 272 -16.45 -11.63 -11.08
N LEU A 273 -17.35 -10.87 -11.71
CA LEU A 273 -17.49 -9.44 -11.46
C LEU A 273 -17.72 -9.15 -9.98
N GLU A 274 -18.53 -9.96 -9.29
CA GLU A 274 -18.78 -9.81 -7.86
C GLU A 274 -17.50 -9.94 -7.03
N ALA A 275 -16.68 -10.98 -7.25
CA ALA A 275 -15.45 -11.21 -6.52
C ALA A 275 -14.45 -10.06 -6.75
N ARG A 276 -14.31 -9.62 -7.99
CA ARG A 276 -13.43 -8.50 -8.39
C ARG A 276 -13.88 -7.18 -7.77
N SER A 277 -15.18 -6.88 -7.84
CA SER A 277 -15.76 -5.65 -7.28
C SER A 277 -15.66 -5.60 -5.76
N LYS A 278 -15.95 -6.69 -5.08
CA LYS A 278 -15.79 -6.78 -3.62
C LYS A 278 -14.33 -6.65 -3.20
N ALA A 279 -13.39 -7.24 -3.94
CA ALA A 279 -11.95 -7.06 -3.68
C ALA A 279 -11.49 -5.61 -3.90
N TYR A 280 -12.01 -4.94 -4.93
CA TYR A 280 -11.78 -3.53 -5.19
C TYR A 280 -12.32 -2.65 -4.04
N LEU A 281 -13.55 -2.91 -3.59
CA LEU A 281 -14.18 -2.17 -2.49
C LEU A 281 -13.46 -2.43 -1.14
N ASP A 282 -13.03 -3.67 -0.86
CA ASP A 282 -12.29 -3.98 0.36
C ASP A 282 -11.00 -3.17 0.45
N VAL A 283 -10.20 -3.16 -0.61
CA VAL A 283 -8.90 -2.49 -0.57
C VAL A 283 -9.00 -0.95 -0.61
N ASN A 284 -10.00 -0.40 -1.34
CA ASN A 284 -10.13 1.04 -1.55
C ASN A 284 -11.04 1.73 -0.53
N CYS A 285 -11.98 1.04 0.09
CA CYS A 285 -13.05 1.66 0.87
C CYS A 285 -13.17 1.11 2.29
N ALA A 286 -12.88 -0.20 2.51
CA ALA A 286 -13.15 -0.87 3.79
C ALA A 286 -12.36 -0.31 4.97
N HIS A 287 -11.19 0.32 4.73
CA HIS A 287 -10.42 0.95 5.82
C HIS A 287 -11.19 2.07 6.52
N CYS A 288 -12.11 2.76 5.79
CA CYS A 288 -13.06 3.71 6.38
C CYS A 288 -14.44 3.07 6.61
N HIS A 289 -14.95 2.27 5.64
CA HIS A 289 -16.28 1.66 5.65
C HIS A 289 -16.26 0.26 6.25
N SER A 290 -15.97 0.18 7.54
CA SER A 290 -15.97 -1.05 8.37
C SER A 290 -16.40 -0.71 9.79
N PRO A 291 -16.74 -1.67 10.65
CA PRO A 291 -17.26 -1.39 11.99
C PRO A 291 -16.34 -0.56 12.88
N ARG A 292 -15.04 -0.55 12.60
CA ARG A 292 -14.02 0.21 13.33
C ARG A 292 -13.38 1.33 12.52
N GLY A 293 -13.83 1.56 11.29
CA GLY A 293 -13.33 2.60 10.40
C GLY A 293 -13.97 3.96 10.64
N ALA A 294 -13.37 5.02 10.11
CA ALA A 294 -13.81 6.40 10.29
C ALA A 294 -15.24 6.69 9.77
N ALA A 295 -15.72 5.91 8.79
CA ALA A 295 -17.05 6.05 8.19
C ALA A 295 -18.03 4.97 8.66
N PHE A 296 -17.82 4.34 9.83
CA PHE A 296 -18.68 3.28 10.36
C PHE A 296 -20.16 3.68 10.45
N GLN A 297 -20.44 4.96 10.74
CA GLN A 297 -21.80 5.51 10.83
C GLN A 297 -22.57 5.39 9.50
N SER A 298 -21.89 5.32 8.36
CA SER A 298 -22.54 5.16 7.05
C SER A 298 -23.36 3.86 6.95
N GLY A 299 -23.05 2.88 7.80
CA GLY A 299 -23.62 1.53 7.73
C GLY A 299 -23.17 0.70 6.54
N LEU A 300 -22.28 1.25 5.67
CA LEU A 300 -21.58 0.47 4.66
C LEU A 300 -20.45 -0.32 5.33
N MET A 301 -20.45 -1.64 5.13
CA MET A 301 -19.43 -2.55 5.65
C MET A 301 -18.81 -3.28 4.47
N LEU A 302 -17.71 -2.71 3.96
CA LEU A 302 -17.10 -3.14 2.70
C LEU A 302 -15.86 -4.02 2.92
N ASP A 303 -15.65 -4.52 4.14
CA ASP A 303 -14.56 -5.40 4.50
C ASP A 303 -14.99 -6.88 4.56
N PHE A 304 -14.17 -7.76 4.00
CA PHE A 304 -14.45 -9.20 4.01
C PHE A 304 -14.50 -9.80 5.41
N ALA A 305 -13.72 -9.28 6.36
CA ALA A 305 -13.69 -9.79 7.73
C ALA A 305 -15.05 -9.61 8.42
N THR A 306 -15.70 -8.47 8.25
CA THR A 306 -17.05 -8.21 8.79
C THR A 306 -18.09 -9.11 8.12
N VAL A 307 -17.98 -9.29 6.81
CA VAL A 307 -18.91 -10.17 6.09
C VAL A 307 -18.79 -11.62 6.56
N ALA A 308 -17.58 -12.10 6.83
CA ALA A 308 -17.35 -13.45 7.35
C ALA A 308 -17.97 -13.65 8.75
N THR A 309 -17.95 -12.62 9.60
CA THR A 309 -18.44 -12.73 11.00
C THR A 309 -19.93 -12.51 11.16
N VAL A 310 -20.55 -11.69 10.31
CA VAL A 310 -21.99 -11.32 10.45
C VAL A 310 -22.88 -11.84 9.32
N GLY A 311 -22.33 -12.71 8.48
CA GLY A 311 -23.01 -13.32 7.34
C GLY A 311 -23.15 -12.38 6.13
N PRO A 312 -23.47 -12.96 4.96
CA PRO A 312 -23.62 -12.21 3.73
C PRO A 312 -24.93 -11.42 3.76
N SER A 313 -24.86 -10.12 4.04
CA SER A 313 -26.01 -9.21 3.95
C SER A 313 -25.81 -8.27 2.76
N PRO A 314 -26.65 -8.32 1.73
CA PRO A 314 -26.58 -7.41 0.59
C PRO A 314 -26.60 -5.92 1.02
N VAL A 315 -27.40 -5.60 2.03
CA VAL A 315 -27.54 -4.23 2.56
C VAL A 315 -26.21 -3.68 3.12
N ARG A 316 -25.37 -4.54 3.69
CA ARG A 316 -24.06 -4.10 4.20
C ARG A 316 -23.10 -3.67 3.08
N TRP A 317 -23.21 -4.31 1.91
CA TRP A 317 -22.49 -3.90 0.72
C TRP A 317 -23.11 -2.68 0.01
N GLY A 318 -24.19 -2.12 0.57
CA GLY A 318 -24.89 -0.96 0.02
C GLY A 318 -26.08 -1.30 -0.87
N ILE A 319 -26.33 -2.59 -1.15
CA ILE A 319 -27.43 -3.01 -2.03
C ILE A 319 -28.76 -2.79 -1.31
N CYS A 320 -29.64 -1.99 -1.91
CA CYS A 320 -30.92 -1.53 -1.35
C CYS A 320 -30.78 -0.79 0.01
N LYS A 321 -29.61 -0.25 0.29
CA LYS A 321 -29.35 0.51 1.50
C LYS A 321 -29.57 2.00 1.25
N THR A 322 -30.47 2.62 2.00
CA THR A 322 -30.69 4.07 1.96
C THR A 322 -29.48 4.81 2.51
N PRO A 323 -28.89 5.79 1.77
CA PRO A 323 -27.79 6.60 2.24
C PRO A 323 -28.20 7.47 3.45
N LEU A 324 -27.31 7.62 4.43
CA LEU A 324 -27.59 8.49 5.59
C LEU A 324 -27.39 9.98 5.26
N ALA A 325 -26.41 10.31 4.41
CA ALA A 325 -26.05 11.70 4.14
C ALA A 325 -26.65 12.28 2.84
N TYR A 326 -26.98 11.41 1.87
CA TYR A 326 -27.53 11.80 0.57
C TYR A 326 -28.97 11.33 0.37
N GLY A 327 -29.51 10.59 1.33
CA GLY A 327 -30.87 10.09 1.33
C GLY A 327 -31.84 11.11 1.90
N GLY A 328 -33.09 11.07 1.45
CA GLY A 328 -34.19 11.86 1.95
C GLY A 328 -35.22 12.14 0.85
N PRO A 329 -36.39 12.70 1.18
CA PRO A 329 -37.38 13.09 0.18
C PRO A 329 -36.78 14.06 -0.86
N GLY A 330 -36.80 13.67 -2.12
CA GLY A 330 -36.25 14.47 -3.22
C GLY A 330 -34.77 14.30 -3.51
N ALA A 331 -34.04 13.46 -2.77
CA ALA A 331 -32.66 13.12 -3.10
C ALA A 331 -32.59 12.36 -4.43
N PRO A 332 -31.60 12.64 -5.31
CA PRO A 332 -31.47 11.97 -6.61
C PRO A 332 -31.09 10.50 -6.47
N TYR A 333 -30.52 10.09 -5.32
CA TYR A 333 -30.06 8.72 -5.05
C TYR A 333 -30.83 8.14 -3.87
N ARG A 334 -31.67 7.14 -4.17
CA ARG A 334 -32.49 6.46 -3.14
C ARG A 334 -31.68 5.41 -2.38
N TYR A 335 -30.71 4.79 -3.06
CA TYR A 335 -29.89 3.71 -2.50
C TYR A 335 -28.40 3.93 -2.77
N ASP A 336 -27.57 3.38 -1.88
CA ASP A 336 -26.12 3.31 -2.13
C ASP A 336 -25.83 2.49 -3.39
N ILE A 337 -26.53 1.34 -3.56
CA ILE A 337 -26.55 0.52 -4.77
C ILE A 337 -27.99 0.10 -5.08
N GLU A 338 -28.48 0.43 -6.28
CA GLU A 338 -29.74 -0.09 -6.80
C GLU A 338 -29.44 -1.20 -7.83
N PRO A 339 -29.88 -2.47 -7.57
CA PRO A 339 -29.63 -3.57 -8.48
C PRO A 339 -30.05 -3.28 -9.92
N GLY A 340 -29.16 -3.57 -10.86
CA GLY A 340 -29.38 -3.34 -12.30
C GLY A 340 -29.26 -1.88 -12.76
N LYS A 341 -29.10 -0.91 -11.84
CA LYS A 341 -29.18 0.53 -12.15
C LYS A 341 -27.99 1.33 -11.59
N PRO A 342 -26.80 1.20 -12.17
CA PRO A 342 -25.63 1.95 -11.71
C PRO A 342 -25.79 3.47 -11.81
N GLU A 343 -26.53 3.97 -12.80
CA GLU A 343 -26.74 5.40 -13.05
C GLU A 343 -27.52 6.13 -11.95
N VAL A 344 -28.27 5.41 -11.12
CA VAL A 344 -28.99 5.94 -9.94
C VAL A 344 -28.44 5.40 -8.61
N SER A 345 -27.28 4.75 -8.66
CA SER A 345 -26.58 4.24 -7.49
C SER A 345 -25.59 5.28 -6.94
N LEU A 346 -25.75 5.69 -5.69
CA LEU A 346 -24.91 6.72 -5.05
C LEU A 346 -23.43 6.32 -5.06
N LEU A 347 -23.11 5.04 -4.88
CA LEU A 347 -21.73 4.55 -4.90
C LEU A 347 -21.01 4.91 -6.21
N VAL A 348 -21.68 4.70 -7.35
CA VAL A 348 -21.12 5.03 -8.67
C VAL A 348 -20.94 6.53 -8.83
N TYR A 349 -21.94 7.31 -8.45
CA TYR A 349 -21.84 8.77 -8.45
C TYR A 349 -20.59 9.24 -7.71
N ARG A 350 -20.40 8.80 -6.49
CA ARG A 350 -19.27 9.22 -5.64
C ARG A 350 -17.91 8.72 -6.13
N LEU A 351 -17.86 7.57 -6.80
CA LEU A 351 -16.62 7.06 -7.41
C LEU A 351 -16.21 7.87 -8.65
N SER A 352 -17.19 8.39 -9.40
CA SER A 352 -16.97 9.06 -10.69
C SER A 352 -16.82 10.59 -10.57
N HIS A 353 -17.03 11.18 -9.38
CA HIS A 353 -16.92 12.61 -9.16
C HIS A 353 -15.64 12.96 -8.38
N ASP A 354 -15.08 14.11 -8.67
CA ASP A 354 -13.87 14.68 -8.06
C ASP A 354 -14.15 15.89 -7.17
N MET A 355 -15.40 16.37 -7.15
CA MET A 355 -15.78 17.52 -6.36
C MET A 355 -15.67 17.26 -4.84
N PRO A 356 -15.09 18.21 -4.07
CA PRO A 356 -15.05 18.10 -2.62
C PRO A 356 -16.46 17.91 -2.02
N GLY A 357 -16.60 16.92 -1.15
CA GLY A 357 -17.88 16.52 -0.55
C GLY A 357 -18.59 15.40 -1.29
N ASP A 358 -18.45 15.31 -2.60
CA ASP A 358 -19.04 14.24 -3.44
C ASP A 358 -18.09 13.09 -3.69
N ALA A 359 -16.81 13.36 -3.88
CA ALA A 359 -15.81 12.35 -4.17
C ALA A 359 -15.64 11.31 -3.06
N MET A 360 -15.49 10.04 -3.45
CA MET A 360 -15.01 8.97 -2.57
C MET A 360 -13.84 8.22 -3.22
N PRO A 361 -12.73 8.02 -2.50
CA PRO A 361 -12.39 8.57 -1.16
C PRO A 361 -12.38 10.10 -1.13
N PRO A 362 -12.70 10.73 0.03
CA PRO A 362 -12.76 12.20 0.14
C PRO A 362 -11.38 12.85 0.18
N ILE A 363 -10.32 12.06 0.35
CA ILE A 363 -8.92 12.52 0.46
C ILE A 363 -8.00 11.63 -0.36
N SER A 364 -6.81 12.15 -0.68
CA SER A 364 -5.74 11.41 -1.37
C SER A 364 -6.12 10.87 -2.75
N ARG A 365 -7.15 11.44 -3.39
CA ARG A 365 -7.54 11.20 -4.77
C ARG A 365 -7.80 12.53 -5.45
N LYS A 366 -7.19 12.76 -6.60
CA LYS A 366 -7.34 13.95 -7.44
C LYS A 366 -7.82 13.60 -8.84
N VAL A 367 -7.63 12.35 -9.25
CA VAL A 367 -8.02 11.82 -10.56
C VAL A 367 -9.03 10.69 -10.37
N ASN A 368 -10.00 10.59 -11.26
CA ASN A 368 -10.97 9.51 -11.22
C ASN A 368 -10.33 8.18 -11.66
N HIS A 369 -10.63 7.10 -10.92
CA HIS A 369 -10.25 5.74 -11.31
C HIS A 369 -11.29 5.17 -12.26
N THR A 370 -11.17 5.49 -13.55
CA THR A 370 -12.15 5.12 -14.57
C THR A 370 -12.39 3.62 -14.60
N GLU A 371 -11.32 2.81 -14.62
CA GLU A 371 -11.38 1.36 -14.70
C GLU A 371 -12.07 0.74 -13.46
N GLY A 372 -11.83 1.33 -12.29
CA GLY A 372 -12.50 0.91 -11.04
C GLY A 372 -13.99 1.27 -11.05
N ALA A 373 -14.35 2.45 -11.54
CA ALA A 373 -15.74 2.85 -11.68
C ALA A 373 -16.48 1.96 -12.70
N ASP A 374 -15.85 1.64 -13.82
CA ASP A 374 -16.39 0.75 -14.84
C ASP A 374 -16.64 -0.66 -14.31
N LEU A 375 -15.72 -1.18 -13.49
CA LEU A 375 -15.89 -2.47 -12.80
C LEU A 375 -17.13 -2.47 -11.91
N ILE A 376 -17.31 -1.45 -11.09
CA ILE A 376 -18.46 -1.33 -10.19
C ILE A 376 -19.76 -1.14 -10.97
N ASN A 377 -19.74 -0.34 -12.06
CA ASN A 377 -20.87 -0.20 -12.96
C ASN A 377 -21.30 -1.54 -13.55
N ALA A 378 -20.34 -2.32 -14.08
CA ALA A 378 -20.62 -3.63 -14.66
C ALA A 378 -21.18 -4.60 -13.62
N TRP A 379 -20.61 -4.64 -12.44
CA TRP A 379 -21.11 -5.48 -11.35
C TRP A 379 -22.55 -5.13 -10.96
N ILE A 380 -22.87 -3.84 -10.77
CA ILE A 380 -24.22 -3.41 -10.38
C ILE A 380 -25.26 -3.83 -11.42
N ARG A 381 -24.93 -3.76 -12.73
CA ARG A 381 -25.82 -4.22 -13.81
C ARG A 381 -26.12 -5.70 -13.74
N GLU A 382 -25.19 -6.52 -13.24
CA GLU A 382 -25.36 -7.98 -13.14
C GLU A 382 -26.00 -8.42 -11.81
N ILE A 383 -26.23 -7.53 -10.85
CA ILE A 383 -26.87 -7.91 -9.60
C ILE A 383 -28.31 -8.40 -9.87
N ALA A 384 -28.50 -9.72 -9.81
CA ALA A 384 -29.76 -10.39 -10.06
C ALA A 384 -30.63 -10.45 -8.79
N LEU A 385 -30.88 -9.33 -8.13
CA LEU A 385 -31.78 -9.21 -7.00
C LEU A 385 -33.07 -8.49 -7.44
N PRO A 386 -34.22 -8.74 -6.73
CA PRO A 386 -35.43 -7.94 -6.94
C PRO A 386 -35.13 -6.45 -6.76
N ALA A 387 -35.95 -5.63 -7.43
CA ALA A 387 -35.88 -4.19 -7.19
C ALA A 387 -36.05 -3.87 -5.71
N CYS A 388 -35.34 -2.85 -5.24
CA CYS A 388 -35.48 -2.39 -3.86
C CYS A 388 -36.89 -1.84 -3.63
N GLY A 389 -37.52 -2.20 -2.51
CA GLY A 389 -38.87 -1.81 -2.14
C GLY A 389 -39.03 -0.33 -1.74
#